data_55b16eada796449dee9ed3b7620ce8fd
#
_entry.id   55b16eada796449dee9ed3b7620ce8fd
#
_cell.length_a   1.000
_cell.length_b   1.000
_cell.length_c   1.000
_cell.angle_alpha   90.00
_cell.angle_beta   90.00
_cell.angle_gamma   90.00
#
_symmetry.space_group_name_H-M   'P 1'
#
loop_
_entity.id
_entity.type
_entity.pdbx_description
1 polymer ?
#
loop_
_entity_poly.entity_id
_entity_poly.type
_entity_poly.pdbx_seq_one_letter_code
_entity_poly.pdbx_strand_id
1 'polypeptide(L)'
;SPLGLVLISKITGKLISRVGNTILMTVGLVIMIASYTSLGLLQYILNPITISLLLLIYGIGGGFFLPSNTSAIMGTVSKDMQGTVGATQRMVQNIGIAVYTAITSLFISNQSQTNQLITGASHAWLFASATLFLSLLPFLLKLLHHKSEAT
;
A
#
# COMPACT_ATOMS: atom_id res chain seq x y z
N SER A 1 2.41 9.74 3.58
CA SER A 1 1.95 11.13 3.75
C SER A 1 0.43 11.15 3.97
N PRO A 2 -0.07 11.54 5.14
CA PRO A 2 -1.51 11.53 5.44
C PRO A 2 -2.33 12.46 4.54
N LEU A 3 -1.72 13.52 4.00
CA LEU A 3 -2.42 14.48 3.14
C LEU A 3 -2.92 13.86 1.83
N GLY A 4 -2.12 13.08 1.14
CA GLY A 4 -2.52 12.39 -0.09
C GLY A 4 -3.68 11.42 0.14
N LEU A 5 -3.64 10.71 1.27
CA LEU A 5 -4.67 9.76 1.66
C LEU A 5 -6.02 10.44 1.93
N VAL A 6 -6.03 11.57 2.65
CA VAL A 6 -7.26 12.31 2.98
C VAL A 6 -7.89 12.95 1.75
N LEU A 7 -7.09 13.55 0.87
CA LEU A 7 -7.60 14.20 -0.35
C LEU A 7 -8.28 13.20 -1.29
N ILE A 8 -7.71 12.02 -1.43
CA ILE A 8 -8.17 11.02 -2.40
C ILE A 8 -9.30 10.15 -1.84
N SER A 9 -9.34 9.89 -0.53
CA SER A 9 -10.35 8.99 0.06
C SER A 9 -11.79 9.42 -0.20
N LYS A 10 -12.07 10.73 -0.23
CA LYS A 10 -13.41 11.26 -0.57
C LYS A 10 -13.79 11.01 -2.05
N ILE A 11 -12.82 11.11 -2.95
CA ILE A 11 -13.02 10.88 -4.39
C ILE A 11 -13.19 9.39 -4.66
N THR A 12 -12.43 8.56 -3.94
CA THR A 12 -12.45 7.10 -4.06
C THR A 12 -13.85 6.53 -3.80
N GLY A 13 -14.59 7.05 -2.81
CA GLY A 13 -15.95 6.62 -2.54
C GLY A 13 -16.91 6.74 -3.75
N LYS A 14 -16.79 7.84 -4.50
CA LYS A 14 -17.56 8.03 -5.75
C LYS A 14 -17.03 7.17 -6.91
N LEU A 15 -15.74 6.90 -6.92
CA LEU A 15 -15.10 6.14 -7.98
C LEU A 15 -15.35 4.63 -7.84
N ILE A 16 -15.46 4.13 -6.62
CA ILE A 16 -15.81 2.73 -6.32
C ILE A 16 -17.13 2.32 -7.01
N SER A 17 -18.14 3.21 -6.99
CA SER A 17 -19.43 2.93 -7.61
C SER A 17 -19.39 2.87 -9.14
N ARG A 18 -18.37 3.45 -9.77
CA ARG A 18 -18.24 3.49 -11.24
C ARG A 18 -17.27 2.45 -11.80
N VAL A 19 -16.15 2.24 -11.11
CA VAL A 19 -15.01 1.45 -11.62
C VAL A 19 -14.90 0.09 -10.91
N GLY A 20 -15.45 -0.03 -9.72
CA GLY A 20 -15.41 -1.24 -8.89
C GLY A 20 -14.19 -1.29 -7.96
N ASN A 21 -14.35 -2.03 -6.86
CA ASN A 21 -13.34 -2.14 -5.80
C ASN A 21 -12.03 -2.75 -6.30
N THR A 22 -12.11 -3.81 -7.11
CA THR A 22 -10.92 -4.58 -7.54
C THR A 22 -9.97 -3.74 -8.40
N ILE A 23 -10.51 -2.95 -9.32
CA ILE A 23 -9.70 -2.09 -10.20
C ILE A 23 -9.02 -0.99 -9.39
N LEU A 24 -9.76 -0.33 -8.49
CA LEU A 24 -9.19 0.71 -7.65
C LEU A 24 -8.11 0.17 -6.70
N MET A 25 -8.31 -1.01 -6.11
CA MET A 25 -7.29 -1.67 -5.29
C MET A 25 -6.02 -1.95 -6.10
N THR A 26 -6.16 -2.48 -7.33
CA THR A 26 -5.02 -2.78 -8.19
C THR A 26 -4.27 -1.51 -8.58
N VAL A 27 -4.97 -0.46 -9.00
CA VAL A 27 -4.36 0.84 -9.33
C VAL A 27 -3.65 1.44 -8.11
N GLY A 28 -4.28 1.41 -6.94
CA GLY A 28 -3.67 1.88 -5.70
C GLY A 28 -2.38 1.14 -5.36
N LEU A 29 -2.38 -0.20 -5.46
CA LEU A 29 -1.20 -1.03 -5.23
C LEU A 29 -0.08 -0.73 -6.22
N VAL A 30 -0.37 -0.61 -7.51
CA VAL A 30 0.63 -0.28 -8.54
C VAL A 30 1.29 1.07 -8.26
N ILE A 31 0.52 2.09 -7.89
CA ILE A 31 1.05 3.40 -7.50
C ILE A 31 1.97 3.30 -6.28
N MET A 32 1.56 2.54 -5.26
CA MET A 32 2.35 2.34 -4.05
C MET A 32 3.67 1.59 -4.34
N ILE A 33 3.62 0.54 -5.16
CA ILE A 33 4.81 -0.22 -5.58
C ILE A 33 5.78 0.69 -6.35
N ALA A 34 5.28 1.44 -7.34
CA ALA A 34 6.09 2.36 -8.12
C ALA A 34 6.79 3.41 -7.23
N SER A 35 6.06 3.99 -6.27
CA SER A 35 6.63 4.96 -5.32
C SER A 35 7.74 4.38 -4.45
N TYR A 36 7.53 3.20 -3.86
CA TYR A 36 8.54 2.57 -3.01
C TYR A 36 9.75 2.04 -3.79
N THR A 37 9.52 1.51 -4.99
CA THR A 37 10.62 1.10 -5.87
C THR A 37 11.48 2.31 -6.26
N SER A 38 10.85 3.43 -6.62
CA SER A 38 11.57 4.67 -6.92
C SER A 38 12.36 5.20 -5.73
N LEU A 39 11.78 5.17 -4.52
CA LEU A 39 12.49 5.54 -3.29
C LEU A 39 13.68 4.62 -3.00
N GLY A 40 13.53 3.31 -3.19
CA GLY A 40 14.58 2.34 -2.93
C GLY A 40 15.75 2.42 -3.91
N LEU A 41 15.48 2.67 -5.20
CA LEU A 41 16.51 2.70 -6.24
C LEU A 41 17.20 4.06 -6.38
N LEU A 42 16.47 5.15 -6.20
CA LEU A 42 16.94 6.51 -6.51
C LEU A 42 17.38 7.31 -5.29
N GLN A 43 17.34 6.74 -4.08
CA GLN A 43 17.58 7.48 -2.82
C GLN A 43 18.94 8.20 -2.75
N TYR A 44 19.98 7.70 -3.44
CA TYR A 44 21.29 8.36 -3.47
C TYR A 44 21.32 9.67 -4.27
N ILE A 45 20.31 9.89 -5.13
CA ILE A 45 20.22 11.03 -6.05
C ILE A 45 19.06 11.96 -5.65
N LEU A 46 18.16 11.51 -4.75
CA LEU A 46 16.94 12.21 -4.42
C LEU A 46 17.18 13.37 -3.45
N ASN A 47 16.68 14.54 -3.84
CA ASN A 47 16.52 15.68 -2.95
C ASN A 47 15.34 15.46 -1.97
N PRO A 48 15.33 16.09 -0.77
CA PRO A 48 14.23 16.00 0.19
C PRO A 48 12.85 16.31 -0.40
N ILE A 49 12.79 17.22 -1.37
CA ILE A 49 11.54 17.59 -2.07
C ILE A 49 11.03 16.42 -2.90
N THR A 50 11.90 15.74 -3.64
CA THR A 50 11.52 14.58 -4.47
C THR A 50 11.06 13.41 -3.61
N ILE A 51 11.72 13.17 -2.47
CA ILE A 51 11.28 12.17 -1.49
C ILE A 51 9.87 12.49 -0.98
N SER A 52 9.62 13.76 -0.65
CA SER A 52 8.30 14.21 -0.19
C SER A 52 7.22 14.03 -1.25
N LEU A 53 7.53 14.29 -2.53
CA LEU A 53 6.62 14.07 -3.65
C LEU A 53 6.32 12.59 -3.86
N LEU A 54 7.33 11.71 -3.80
CA LEU A 54 7.13 10.27 -3.91
C LEU A 54 6.29 9.71 -2.76
N LEU A 55 6.49 10.20 -1.53
CA LEU A 55 5.66 9.85 -0.39
C LEU A 55 4.22 10.37 -0.53
N LEU A 56 4.01 11.50 -1.19
CA LEU A 56 2.68 12.01 -1.51
C LEU A 56 1.99 11.10 -2.54
N ILE A 57 2.70 10.68 -3.60
CA ILE A 57 2.20 9.73 -4.60
C ILE A 57 1.85 8.39 -3.93
N TYR A 58 2.69 7.89 -3.03
CA TYR A 58 2.38 6.73 -2.21
C TYR A 58 1.08 6.92 -1.40
N GLY A 59 0.90 8.09 -0.78
CA GLY A 59 -0.33 8.44 -0.06
C GLY A 59 -1.58 8.45 -0.95
N ILE A 60 -1.47 8.88 -2.21
CA ILE A 60 -2.54 8.79 -3.21
C ILE A 60 -2.89 7.34 -3.49
N GLY A 61 -1.90 6.48 -3.72
CA GLY A 61 -2.10 5.04 -3.90
C GLY A 61 -2.82 4.39 -2.73
N GLY A 62 -2.41 4.71 -1.49
CA GLY A 62 -3.08 4.28 -0.26
C GLY A 62 -4.52 4.79 -0.16
N GLY A 63 -4.78 6.01 -0.64
CA GLY A 63 -6.12 6.61 -0.71
C GLY A 63 -7.08 5.88 -1.65
N PHE A 64 -6.57 5.23 -2.69
CA PHE A 64 -7.35 4.33 -3.54
C PHE A 64 -7.47 2.93 -2.93
N PHE A 65 -6.38 2.38 -2.42
CA PHE A 65 -6.35 1.00 -1.93
C PHE A 65 -7.17 0.79 -0.66
N LEU A 66 -6.94 1.59 0.39
CA LEU A 66 -7.53 1.36 1.71
C LEU A 66 -9.06 1.40 1.72
N PRO A 67 -9.74 2.44 1.17
CA PRO A 67 -11.20 2.48 1.16
C PRO A 67 -11.80 1.38 0.28
N SER A 68 -11.16 1.07 -0.87
CA SER A 68 -11.64 0.03 -1.78
C SER A 68 -11.53 -1.36 -1.16
N ASN A 69 -10.42 -1.64 -0.46
CA ASN A 69 -10.22 -2.89 0.27
C ASN A 69 -11.23 -3.06 1.41
N THR A 70 -11.42 -2.00 2.21
CA THR A 70 -12.42 -2.01 3.29
C THR A 70 -13.83 -2.20 2.74
N SER A 71 -14.20 -1.50 1.66
CA SER A 71 -15.49 -1.65 1.00
C SER A 71 -15.71 -3.07 0.46
N ALA A 72 -14.68 -3.67 -0.15
CA ALA A 72 -14.73 -5.04 -0.65
C ALA A 72 -14.98 -6.05 0.48
N ILE A 73 -14.26 -5.93 1.60
CA ILE A 73 -14.42 -6.80 2.77
C ILE A 73 -15.80 -6.63 3.41
N MET A 74 -16.25 -5.37 3.60
CA MET A 74 -17.56 -5.09 4.20
C MET A 74 -18.72 -5.55 3.32
N GLY A 75 -18.54 -5.60 2.01
CA GLY A 75 -19.55 -6.10 1.07
C GLY A 75 -19.77 -7.61 1.11
N THR A 76 -18.85 -8.38 1.71
CA THR A 76 -18.95 -9.85 1.80
C THR A 76 -19.65 -10.34 3.08
N VAL A 77 -19.96 -9.45 4.02
CA VAL A 77 -20.51 -9.81 5.33
C VAL A 77 -21.86 -9.12 5.58
N SER A 78 -22.71 -9.74 6.41
CA SER A 78 -23.97 -9.15 6.85
C SER A 78 -23.75 -7.89 7.68
N LYS A 79 -24.74 -7.00 7.72
CA LYS A 79 -24.65 -5.73 8.45
C LYS A 79 -24.29 -5.90 9.92
N ASP A 80 -24.82 -6.95 10.55
CA ASP A 80 -24.59 -7.24 11.97
C ASP A 80 -23.13 -7.62 12.27
N MET A 81 -22.42 -8.18 11.29
CA MET A 81 -21.02 -8.61 11.44
C MET A 81 -20.00 -7.54 11.00
N GLN A 82 -20.42 -6.47 10.34
CA GLN A 82 -19.52 -5.46 9.82
C GLN A 82 -18.65 -4.81 10.91
N GLY A 83 -19.20 -4.60 12.10
CA GLY A 83 -18.44 -4.07 13.24
C GLY A 83 -17.31 -5.01 13.67
N THR A 84 -17.59 -6.30 13.82
CA THR A 84 -16.62 -7.32 14.21
C THR A 84 -15.54 -7.48 13.15
N VAL A 85 -15.92 -7.56 11.88
CA VAL A 85 -14.99 -7.69 10.76
C VAL A 85 -14.10 -6.44 10.65
N GLY A 86 -14.66 -5.25 10.82
CA GLY A 86 -13.90 -4.00 10.85
C GLY A 86 -12.88 -3.94 11.99
N ALA A 87 -13.23 -4.38 13.17
CA ALA A 87 -12.33 -4.48 14.31
C ALA A 87 -11.19 -5.49 14.04
N THR A 88 -11.53 -6.67 13.52
CA THR A 88 -10.55 -7.70 13.13
C THR A 88 -9.59 -7.18 12.06
N GLN A 89 -10.09 -6.50 11.03
CA GLN A 89 -9.26 -5.89 9.99
C GLN A 89 -8.26 -4.90 10.58
N ARG A 90 -8.68 -4.04 11.49
CA ARG A 90 -7.78 -3.08 12.18
C ARG A 90 -6.76 -3.79 13.05
N MET A 91 -7.15 -4.86 13.75
CA MET A 91 -6.22 -5.66 14.56
C MET A 91 -5.13 -6.29 13.69
N VAL A 92 -5.50 -6.92 12.58
CA VAL A 92 -4.53 -7.51 11.61
C VAL A 92 -3.62 -6.42 11.04
N GLN A 93 -4.17 -5.26 10.66
CA GLN A 93 -3.39 -4.11 10.21
C GLN A 93 -2.36 -3.66 11.26
N ASN A 94 -2.74 -3.52 12.51
CA ASN A 94 -1.85 -3.08 13.59
C ASN A 94 -0.73 -4.09 13.86
N ILE A 95 -1.05 -5.39 13.84
CA ILE A 95 -0.05 -6.46 13.94
C ILE A 95 0.93 -6.37 12.75
N GLY A 96 0.41 -6.22 11.53
CA GLY A 96 1.23 -6.05 10.33
C GLY A 96 2.17 -4.85 10.43
N ILE A 97 1.67 -3.70 10.89
CA ILE A 97 2.49 -2.49 11.11
C ILE A 97 3.58 -2.74 12.15
N ALA A 98 3.25 -3.40 13.28
CA ALA A 98 4.22 -3.69 14.33
C ALA A 98 5.35 -4.62 13.83
N VAL A 99 4.99 -5.71 13.16
CA VAL A 99 5.95 -6.66 12.57
C VAL A 99 6.82 -5.97 11.52
N TYR A 100 6.20 -5.20 10.62
CA TYR A 100 6.93 -4.47 9.59
C TYR A 100 7.89 -3.44 10.18
N THR A 101 7.46 -2.70 11.21
CA THR A 101 8.31 -1.73 11.91
C THR A 101 9.48 -2.42 12.60
N ALA A 102 9.27 -3.56 13.23
CA ALA A 102 10.34 -4.34 13.84
C ALA A 102 11.38 -4.80 12.81
N ILE A 103 10.93 -5.34 11.67
CA ILE A 103 11.83 -5.78 10.59
C ILE A 103 12.62 -4.60 10.00
N THR A 104 11.96 -3.48 9.70
CA THR A 104 12.63 -2.31 9.14
C THR A 104 13.62 -1.69 10.13
N SER A 105 13.32 -1.70 11.42
CA SER A 105 14.25 -1.27 12.47
C SER A 105 15.54 -2.09 12.48
N LEU A 106 15.49 -3.39 12.23
CA LEU A 106 16.67 -4.25 12.13
C LEU A 106 17.60 -3.85 10.96
N PHE A 107 17.04 -3.42 9.83
CA PHE A 107 17.83 -2.92 8.71
C PHE A 107 18.56 -1.61 9.03
N ILE A 108 18.01 -0.79 9.92
CA ILE A 108 18.54 0.53 10.27
C ILE A 108 19.46 0.46 11.49
N SER A 109 19.13 -0.36 12.50
CA SER A 109 19.86 -0.41 13.79
C SER A 109 21.29 -0.94 13.71
N ASN A 110 21.58 -1.78 12.71
CA ASN A 110 22.91 -2.34 12.48
C ASN A 110 23.89 -1.37 11.78
N GLN A 111 23.52 -0.12 11.60
CA GLN A 111 24.24 0.82 10.77
C GLN A 111 24.78 1.98 11.63
N SER A 112 26.08 2.05 11.84
CA SER A 112 26.72 3.06 12.70
C SER A 112 27.24 4.31 11.96
N GLN A 113 27.19 4.36 10.63
CA GLN A 113 27.65 5.49 9.82
C GLN A 113 26.55 5.99 8.88
N THR A 114 26.57 7.30 8.55
CA THR A 114 25.53 7.95 7.74
C THR A 114 25.30 7.29 6.38
N ASN A 115 26.37 6.90 5.70
CA ASN A 115 26.26 6.19 4.39
C ASN A 115 25.61 4.80 4.53
N GLN A 116 25.84 4.15 5.65
CA GLN A 116 25.24 2.85 5.96
C GLN A 116 23.75 3.00 6.32
N LEU A 117 23.36 4.09 6.99
CA LEU A 117 21.95 4.41 7.26
C LEU A 117 21.15 4.60 5.97
N ILE A 118 21.74 5.26 4.97
CA ILE A 118 21.12 5.42 3.65
C ILE A 118 20.93 4.04 2.99
N THR A 119 21.92 3.16 3.04
CA THR A 119 21.83 1.79 2.49
C THR A 119 20.79 0.95 3.23
N GLY A 120 20.73 1.04 4.56
CA GLY A 120 19.73 0.36 5.37
C GLY A 120 18.30 0.83 5.03
N ALA A 121 18.10 2.14 4.84
CA ALA A 121 16.84 2.70 4.41
C ALA A 121 16.41 2.19 3.03
N SER A 122 17.36 2.07 2.06
CA SER A 122 17.07 1.53 0.73
C SER A 122 16.60 0.08 0.80
N HIS A 123 17.26 -0.76 1.59
CA HIS A 123 16.83 -2.13 1.77
C HIS A 123 15.42 -2.21 2.39
N ALA A 124 15.10 -1.32 3.34
CA ALA A 124 13.74 -1.23 3.91
C ALA A 124 12.69 -0.84 2.86
N TRP A 125 13.00 0.15 1.99
CA TRP A 125 12.11 0.55 0.90
C TRP A 125 11.91 -0.56 -0.15
N LEU A 126 12.98 -1.26 -0.53
CA LEU A 126 12.91 -2.38 -1.46
C LEU A 126 12.17 -3.57 -0.87
N PHE A 127 12.36 -3.86 0.42
CA PHE A 127 11.58 -4.89 1.12
C PHE A 127 10.08 -4.55 1.14
N ALA A 128 9.72 -3.28 1.39
CA ALA A 128 8.35 -2.80 1.29
C ALA A 128 7.77 -3.00 -0.12
N SER A 129 8.53 -2.61 -1.14
CA SER A 129 8.14 -2.78 -2.54
C SER A 129 7.91 -4.26 -2.90
N ALA A 130 8.81 -5.15 -2.49
CA ALA A 130 8.70 -6.59 -2.73
C ALA A 130 7.46 -7.20 -2.05
N THR A 131 7.17 -6.78 -0.81
CA THR A 131 5.98 -7.23 -0.07
C THR A 131 4.69 -6.77 -0.75
N LEU A 132 4.64 -5.52 -1.23
CA LEU A 132 3.51 -4.99 -1.99
C LEU A 132 3.35 -5.70 -3.33
N PHE A 133 4.46 -6.02 -4.02
CA PHE A 133 4.42 -6.77 -5.27
C PHE A 133 3.85 -8.19 -5.07
N LEU A 134 4.26 -8.89 -4.01
CA LEU A 134 3.68 -10.18 -3.62
C LEU A 134 2.18 -10.07 -3.36
N SER A 135 1.72 -8.99 -2.73
CA SER A 135 0.29 -8.77 -2.47
C SER A 135 -0.52 -8.46 -3.74
N LEU A 136 0.14 -8.04 -4.84
CA LEU A 136 -0.50 -7.79 -6.12
C LEU A 136 -0.87 -9.09 -6.86
N LEU A 137 -0.12 -10.19 -6.65
CA LEU A 137 -0.31 -11.46 -7.34
C LEU A 137 -1.75 -11.99 -7.28
N PRO A 138 -2.41 -12.10 -6.10
CA PRO A 138 -3.79 -12.60 -6.03
C PRO A 138 -4.79 -11.69 -6.77
N PHE A 139 -4.54 -10.38 -6.84
CA PHE A 139 -5.40 -9.47 -7.61
C PHE A 139 -5.25 -9.66 -9.10
N LEU A 140 -4.01 -9.85 -9.60
CA LEU A 140 -3.75 -10.15 -11.00
C LEU A 140 -4.36 -11.49 -11.41
N LEU A 141 -4.20 -12.51 -10.59
CA LEU A 141 -4.80 -13.84 -10.85
C LEU A 141 -6.33 -13.76 -10.93
N LYS A 142 -6.96 -12.98 -10.03
CA LYS A 142 -8.41 -12.78 -10.05
C LYS A 142 -8.88 -12.03 -11.30
N LEU A 143 -8.14 -11.00 -11.74
CA LEU A 143 -8.45 -10.25 -12.95
C LEU A 143 -8.31 -11.12 -14.21
N LEU A 144 -7.27 -11.97 -14.28
CA LEU A 144 -7.04 -12.88 -15.39
C LEU A 144 -8.13 -13.97 -15.46
N HIS A 145 -8.52 -14.52 -14.30
CA HIS A 145 -9.56 -15.54 -14.23
C HIS A 145 -10.92 -15.01 -14.66
N HIS A 146 -11.27 -13.80 -14.24
CA HIS A 146 -12.53 -13.15 -14.63
C HIS A 146 -12.60 -12.85 -16.14
N LYS A 147 -11.45 -12.60 -16.78
CA LYS A 147 -11.38 -12.39 -18.23
C LYS A 147 -11.53 -13.70 -19.02
N SER A 148 -11.13 -14.84 -18.43
CA SER A 148 -11.25 -16.16 -19.04
C SER A 148 -12.68 -16.71 -19.01
N GLU A 149 -13.53 -16.27 -18.09
CA GLU A 149 -14.94 -16.66 -18.03
C GLU A 149 -15.86 -15.81 -18.93
N ALA A 150 -15.34 -14.70 -19.49
CA ALA A 150 -16.09 -13.79 -20.35
C ALA A 150 -15.81 -14.02 -21.85
N THR A 151 -14.99 -15.01 -22.20
CA THR A 151 -14.72 -15.48 -23.58
C THR A 151 -15.23 -16.88 -23.78
#